data_c500f0ffa52a7671e16a93c1486f74a0
#
_entry.id   c500f0ffa52a7671e16a93c1486f74a0
#
_cell.length_a   1.000
_cell.length_b   1.000
_cell.length_c   1.000
_cell.angle_alpha   90.00
_cell.angle_beta   90.00
_cell.angle_gamma   90.00
#
_symmetry.space_group_name_H-M   'P 1'
#
loop_
_entity.id
_entity.type
_entity.pdbx_description
1 polymer ?
#
loop_
_entity_poly.entity_id
_entity_poly.type
_entity_poly.pdbx_seq_one_letter_code
_entity_poly.pdbx_strand_id
1 'polypeptide(L)'
;MTSRKVGRPFQTGISEALMQAAERIMADEGYSHLSVDRLVTEIGTTRPTFYRRYPNLAHLVLDVMRSRYPVGEYQTSGDLREDLLRFQRDEITVFSAPLFRNNLAGLMEPLRLDPETRDLFTEYFTVPRRARLEAILAAAVGREEIVRDAVPVDTVRDLLMGPILARLVLPLGAPIDDALARNTVLAVCELLEAPREADRG
;
A
#
# COMPACT_ATOMS: atom_id res chain seq x y z
N MET A 1 10.87 -15.87 -53.33
CA MET A 1 11.16 -16.22 -51.94
C MET A 1 11.14 -14.94 -51.12
N THR A 2 10.00 -14.65 -50.51
CA THR A 2 9.78 -13.41 -49.72
C THR A 2 10.08 -13.68 -48.26
N SER A 3 11.13 -13.08 -47.76
CA SER A 3 11.55 -13.15 -46.33
C SER A 3 10.50 -12.51 -45.46
N ARG A 4 9.85 -13.31 -44.63
CA ARG A 4 8.89 -12.90 -43.60
C ARG A 4 9.67 -12.23 -42.47
N LYS A 5 9.58 -10.91 -42.37
CA LYS A 5 10.12 -10.14 -41.22
C LYS A 5 9.44 -10.67 -39.95
N VAL A 6 10.18 -11.40 -39.12
CA VAL A 6 9.77 -11.81 -37.79
C VAL A 6 9.60 -10.54 -36.94
N GLY A 7 8.36 -10.28 -36.52
CA GLY A 7 8.04 -9.17 -35.62
C GLY A 7 8.78 -9.35 -34.28
N ARG A 8 9.48 -8.32 -33.89
CA ARG A 8 10.38 -8.20 -32.74
C ARG A 8 9.65 -8.48 -31.41
N PRO A 9 10.20 -9.28 -30.49
CA PRO A 9 9.67 -9.45 -29.12
C PRO A 9 10.04 -8.20 -28.31
N PHE A 10 9.24 -7.12 -28.40
CA PHE A 10 9.63 -5.78 -27.94
C PHE A 10 8.69 -5.11 -26.93
N GLN A 11 7.74 -5.83 -26.35
CA GLN A 11 6.75 -5.18 -25.49
C GLN A 11 6.92 -5.41 -23.98
N THR A 12 7.42 -6.55 -23.57
CA THR A 12 7.64 -6.90 -22.16
C THR A 12 8.85 -6.18 -21.57
N GLY A 13 9.95 -6.12 -22.29
CA GLY A 13 11.21 -5.54 -21.79
C GLY A 13 11.18 -4.03 -21.49
N ILE A 14 10.36 -3.22 -22.22
CA ILE A 14 10.31 -1.76 -21.97
C ILE A 14 9.55 -1.45 -20.68
N SER A 15 8.44 -2.12 -20.39
CA SER A 15 7.69 -1.91 -19.13
C SER A 15 8.55 -2.28 -17.93
N GLU A 16 9.23 -3.42 -18.02
CA GLU A 16 10.15 -3.86 -16.99
C GLU A 16 11.33 -2.89 -16.78
N ALA A 17 11.94 -2.40 -17.86
CA ALA A 17 13.01 -1.40 -17.79
C ALA A 17 12.51 -0.08 -17.18
N LEU A 18 11.30 0.38 -17.52
CA LEU A 18 10.68 1.56 -16.89
C LEU A 18 10.47 1.36 -15.39
N MET A 19 9.95 0.21 -14.98
CA MET A 19 9.75 -0.13 -13.57
C MET A 19 11.07 -0.18 -12.81
N GLN A 20 12.10 -0.82 -13.34
CA GLN A 20 13.42 -0.91 -12.71
C GLN A 20 14.08 0.48 -12.56
N ALA A 21 14.05 1.30 -13.61
CA ALA A 21 14.57 2.67 -13.56
C ALA A 21 13.81 3.53 -12.55
N ALA A 22 12.47 3.45 -12.56
CA ALA A 22 11.63 4.18 -11.61
C ALA A 22 11.91 3.74 -10.17
N GLU A 23 11.95 2.43 -9.91
CA GLU A 23 12.25 1.88 -8.58
C GLU A 23 13.57 2.40 -8.01
N ARG A 24 14.63 2.39 -8.81
CA ARG A 24 15.93 2.89 -8.41
C ARG A 24 15.88 4.37 -8.03
N ILE A 25 15.29 5.21 -8.89
CA ILE A 25 15.15 6.66 -8.61
C ILE A 25 14.30 6.88 -7.35
N MET A 26 13.19 6.16 -7.21
CA MET A 26 12.29 6.26 -6.06
C MET A 26 12.96 5.86 -4.75
N ALA A 27 13.79 4.82 -4.77
CA ALA A 27 14.49 4.36 -3.57
C ALA A 27 15.62 5.31 -3.17
N ASP A 28 16.40 5.79 -4.13
CA ASP A 28 17.61 6.56 -3.88
C ASP A 28 17.35 8.06 -3.72
N GLU A 29 16.43 8.63 -4.49
CA GLU A 29 16.26 10.08 -4.64
C GLU A 29 14.82 10.56 -4.31
N GLY A 30 13.83 9.67 -4.36
CA GLY A 30 12.43 9.96 -4.06
C GLY A 30 11.63 10.50 -5.25
N TYR A 31 10.30 10.64 -5.03
CA TYR A 31 9.31 10.98 -6.05
C TYR A 31 9.60 12.29 -6.79
N SER A 32 10.11 13.31 -6.10
CA SER A 32 10.39 14.62 -6.69
C SER A 32 11.46 14.60 -7.80
N HIS A 33 12.31 13.59 -7.82
CA HIS A 33 13.36 13.40 -8.82
C HIS A 33 12.92 12.49 -9.98
N LEU A 34 11.72 11.94 -9.91
CA LEU A 34 11.15 11.09 -10.94
C LEU A 34 10.45 11.94 -12.00
N SER A 35 10.80 11.75 -13.27
CA SER A 35 10.11 12.40 -14.41
C SER A 35 10.09 11.48 -15.61
N VAL A 36 9.07 11.67 -16.47
CA VAL A 36 8.95 10.89 -17.72
C VAL A 36 10.18 11.09 -18.60
N ASP A 37 10.70 12.33 -18.69
CA ASP A 37 11.88 12.63 -19.51
C ASP A 37 13.13 11.89 -19.05
N ARG A 38 13.36 11.90 -17.74
CA ARG A 38 14.48 11.16 -17.14
C ARG A 38 14.40 9.68 -17.45
N LEU A 39 13.22 9.07 -17.21
CA LEU A 39 12.99 7.65 -17.45
C LEU A 39 13.21 7.26 -18.91
N VAL A 40 12.58 7.99 -19.86
CA VAL A 40 12.70 7.63 -21.28
C VAL A 40 14.11 7.85 -21.82
N THR A 41 14.83 8.86 -21.32
CA THR A 41 16.24 9.10 -21.66
C THR A 41 17.13 7.97 -21.15
N GLU A 42 16.95 7.58 -19.88
CA GLU A 42 17.77 6.54 -19.23
C GLU A 42 17.64 5.19 -19.91
N ILE A 43 16.41 4.78 -20.27
CA ILE A 43 16.18 3.47 -20.91
C ILE A 43 16.25 3.51 -22.43
N GLY A 44 16.56 4.67 -23.05
CA GLY A 44 16.69 4.81 -24.50
C GLY A 44 15.36 4.64 -25.25
N THR A 45 14.24 5.15 -24.70
CA THR A 45 12.91 5.10 -25.31
C THR A 45 12.33 6.51 -25.54
N THR A 46 11.03 6.64 -25.82
CA THR A 46 10.39 7.91 -26.11
C THR A 46 9.16 8.16 -25.24
N ARG A 47 8.78 9.44 -25.03
CA ARG A 47 7.55 9.82 -24.32
C ARG A 47 6.29 9.13 -24.88
N PRO A 48 6.04 9.07 -26.23
CA PRO A 48 4.89 8.31 -26.73
C PRO A 48 4.90 6.83 -26.35
N THR A 49 6.09 6.23 -26.23
CA THR A 49 6.24 4.84 -25.80
C THR A 49 5.92 4.68 -24.31
N PHE A 50 6.25 5.65 -23.47
CA PHE A 50 5.84 5.71 -22.07
C PHE A 50 4.32 5.82 -21.96
N TYR A 51 3.71 6.86 -22.56
CA TYR A 51 2.27 7.14 -22.42
C TYR A 51 1.35 6.05 -23.01
N ARG A 52 1.85 5.22 -23.91
CA ARG A 52 1.12 4.03 -24.36
C ARG A 52 0.99 2.94 -23.26
N ARG A 53 1.82 2.98 -22.22
CA ARG A 53 1.85 2.00 -21.13
C ARG A 53 1.28 2.53 -19.83
N TYR A 54 1.61 3.77 -19.54
CA TYR A 54 1.25 4.45 -18.29
C TYR A 54 0.62 5.80 -18.62
N PRO A 55 -0.65 6.04 -18.24
CA PRO A 55 -1.32 7.33 -18.47
C PRO A 55 -0.57 8.50 -17.87
N ASN A 56 0.05 8.30 -16.72
CA ASN A 56 0.88 9.29 -16.05
C ASN A 56 1.97 8.61 -15.20
N LEU A 57 2.80 9.43 -14.57
CA LEU A 57 3.91 8.95 -13.74
C LEU A 57 3.45 8.21 -12.49
N ALA A 58 2.33 8.65 -11.89
CA ALA A 58 1.82 8.03 -10.67
C ALA A 58 1.37 6.58 -10.90
N HIS A 59 0.81 6.26 -12.07
CA HIS A 59 0.47 4.88 -12.43
C HIS A 59 1.70 3.96 -12.45
N LEU A 60 2.82 4.40 -13.03
CA LEU A 60 4.08 3.65 -12.99
C LEU A 60 4.57 3.46 -11.55
N VAL A 61 4.51 4.51 -10.74
CA VAL A 61 4.93 4.47 -9.33
C VAL A 61 4.09 3.48 -8.53
N LEU A 62 2.78 3.47 -8.70
CA LEU A 62 1.89 2.52 -8.05
C LEU A 62 2.15 1.08 -8.48
N ASP A 63 2.44 0.84 -9.76
CA ASP A 63 2.82 -0.49 -10.25
C ASP A 63 4.13 -0.99 -9.63
N VAL A 64 5.14 -0.12 -9.53
CA VAL A 64 6.41 -0.43 -8.85
C VAL A 64 6.16 -0.79 -7.39
N MET A 65 5.42 0.03 -6.66
CA MET A 65 5.11 -0.20 -5.25
C MET A 65 4.34 -1.51 -5.06
N ARG A 66 3.32 -1.77 -5.87
CA ARG A 66 2.53 -3.01 -5.82
C ARG A 66 3.38 -4.25 -6.06
N SER A 67 4.28 -4.20 -7.05
CA SER A 67 5.12 -5.36 -7.41
C SER A 67 6.09 -5.76 -6.30
N ARG A 68 6.50 -4.81 -5.47
CA ARG A 68 7.46 -5.02 -4.38
C ARG A 68 6.82 -5.41 -3.05
N TYR A 69 5.56 -5.02 -2.83
CA TYR A 69 4.88 -5.22 -1.56
C TYR A 69 3.48 -5.84 -1.77
N PRO A 70 3.43 -7.08 -2.27
CA PRO A 70 2.18 -7.81 -2.34
C PRO A 70 1.62 -8.03 -0.93
N VAL A 71 0.31 -7.94 -0.78
CA VAL A 71 -0.35 -8.28 0.48
C VAL A 71 -0.33 -9.79 0.64
N GLY A 72 0.26 -10.28 1.73
CA GLY A 72 0.31 -11.71 2.04
C GLY A 72 -1.07 -12.28 2.39
N GLU A 73 -1.22 -13.59 2.23
CA GLU A 73 -2.42 -14.30 2.66
C GLU A 73 -2.56 -14.26 4.19
N TYR A 74 -3.82 -14.17 4.65
CA TYR A 74 -4.12 -14.26 6.07
C TYR A 74 -4.05 -15.70 6.56
N GLN A 75 -3.27 -15.91 7.62
CA GLN A 75 -3.24 -17.15 8.39
C GLN A 75 -3.49 -16.82 9.84
N THR A 76 -4.59 -17.37 10.41
CA THR A 76 -4.92 -17.10 11.81
C THR A 76 -3.93 -17.74 12.77
N SER A 77 -3.61 -17.01 13.85
CA SER A 77 -2.90 -17.55 15.02
C SER A 77 -3.83 -18.26 16.01
N GLY A 78 -5.12 -17.99 15.91
CA GLY A 78 -6.12 -18.40 16.90
C GLY A 78 -6.36 -17.36 18.00
N ASP A 79 -5.78 -16.16 17.89
CA ASP A 79 -5.88 -15.07 18.86
C ASP A 79 -5.96 -13.73 18.11
N LEU A 80 -6.97 -12.91 18.41
CA LEU A 80 -7.23 -11.63 17.73
C LEU A 80 -6.06 -10.65 17.87
N ARG A 81 -5.53 -10.51 19.07
CA ARG A 81 -4.44 -9.56 19.35
C ARG A 81 -3.18 -9.93 18.59
N GLU A 82 -2.84 -11.20 18.55
CA GLU A 82 -1.68 -11.70 17.79
C GLU A 82 -1.87 -11.52 16.28
N ASP A 83 -3.09 -11.80 15.75
CA ASP A 83 -3.42 -11.63 14.34
C ASP A 83 -3.34 -10.15 13.92
N LEU A 84 -3.90 -9.24 14.73
CA LEU A 84 -3.80 -7.79 14.51
C LEU A 84 -2.36 -7.29 14.63
N LEU A 85 -1.58 -7.85 15.56
CA LEU A 85 -0.19 -7.44 15.74
C LEU A 85 0.69 -7.87 14.56
N ARG A 86 0.47 -9.06 14.01
CA ARG A 86 1.12 -9.51 12.76
C ARG A 86 0.74 -8.61 11.60
N PHE A 87 -0.54 -8.32 11.43
CA PHE A 87 -1.01 -7.39 10.41
C PHE A 87 -0.30 -6.03 10.53
N GLN A 88 -0.28 -5.45 11.72
CA GLN A 88 0.29 -4.13 11.96
C GLN A 88 1.81 -4.09 11.75
N ARG A 89 2.53 -5.15 12.12
CA ARG A 89 3.98 -5.29 11.86
C ARG A 89 4.28 -5.38 10.37
N ASP A 90 3.46 -6.12 9.61
CA ASP A 90 3.60 -6.20 8.16
C ASP A 90 3.40 -4.81 7.54
N GLU A 91 2.36 -4.07 7.95
CA GLU A 91 2.11 -2.71 7.46
C GLU A 91 3.26 -1.75 7.83
N ILE A 92 3.76 -1.80 9.05
CA ILE A 92 4.93 -1.01 9.47
C ILE A 92 6.15 -1.35 8.61
N THR A 93 6.39 -2.62 8.32
CA THR A 93 7.50 -3.04 7.46
C THR A 93 7.38 -2.45 6.06
N VAL A 94 6.19 -2.52 5.46
CA VAL A 94 5.91 -1.96 4.13
C VAL A 94 6.07 -0.45 4.10
N PHE A 95 5.41 0.26 5.01
CA PHE A 95 5.38 1.73 5.00
C PHE A 95 6.69 2.37 5.50
N SER A 96 7.51 1.65 6.25
CA SER A 96 8.86 2.10 6.66
C SER A 96 9.91 1.88 5.57
N ALA A 97 9.62 1.06 4.56
CA ALA A 97 10.55 0.80 3.48
C ALA A 97 10.83 2.08 2.66
N PRO A 98 12.08 2.28 2.18
CA PRO A 98 12.47 3.49 1.45
C PRO A 98 11.53 3.84 0.31
N LEU A 99 11.04 2.83 -0.42
CA LEU A 99 10.15 3.01 -1.55
C LEU A 99 8.82 3.69 -1.17
N PHE A 100 8.21 3.37 -0.01
CA PHE A 100 7.03 4.07 0.50
C PHE A 100 7.40 5.38 1.19
N ARG A 101 8.40 5.33 2.06
CA ARG A 101 8.80 6.47 2.88
C ARG A 101 9.22 7.69 2.06
N ASN A 102 9.96 7.48 0.96
CA ASN A 102 10.48 8.57 0.13
C ASN A 102 9.46 9.06 -0.91
N ASN A 103 8.37 8.33 -1.15
CA ASN A 103 7.51 8.59 -2.30
C ASN A 103 6.03 8.87 -1.95
N LEU A 104 5.52 8.38 -0.82
CA LEU A 104 4.10 8.50 -0.51
C LEU A 104 3.64 9.96 -0.42
N ALA A 105 4.43 10.84 0.21
CA ALA A 105 4.09 12.25 0.31
C ALA A 105 3.92 12.91 -1.08
N GLY A 106 4.77 12.56 -2.06
CA GLY A 106 4.68 13.05 -3.44
C GLY A 106 3.48 12.49 -4.21
N LEU A 107 2.96 11.33 -3.80
CA LEU A 107 1.75 10.75 -4.40
C LEU A 107 0.44 11.38 -3.88
N MET A 108 0.46 12.11 -2.76
CA MET A 108 -0.78 12.65 -2.15
C MET A 108 -1.53 13.58 -3.11
N GLU A 109 -0.84 14.44 -3.85
CA GLU A 109 -1.47 15.34 -4.79
C GLU A 109 -2.08 14.60 -6.00
N PRO A 110 -1.36 13.72 -6.73
CA PRO A 110 -1.96 12.86 -7.76
C PRO A 110 -3.18 12.07 -7.27
N LEU A 111 -3.10 11.45 -6.09
CA LEU A 111 -4.21 10.68 -5.51
C LEU A 111 -5.44 11.55 -5.22
N ARG A 112 -5.25 12.83 -4.88
CA ARG A 112 -6.34 13.76 -4.60
C ARG A 112 -6.98 14.31 -5.88
N LEU A 113 -6.19 14.59 -6.92
CA LEU A 113 -6.61 15.30 -8.11
C LEU A 113 -7.04 14.40 -9.26
N ASP A 114 -6.47 13.19 -9.36
CA ASP A 114 -6.74 12.25 -10.44
C ASP A 114 -7.56 11.04 -9.95
N PRO A 115 -8.84 10.93 -10.35
CA PRO A 115 -9.69 9.80 -9.97
C PRO A 115 -9.12 8.44 -10.39
N GLU A 116 -8.53 8.31 -11.58
CA GLU A 116 -7.99 7.05 -12.08
C GLU A 116 -6.79 6.58 -11.22
N THR A 117 -5.91 7.50 -10.86
CA THR A 117 -4.79 7.20 -9.94
C THR A 117 -5.29 6.80 -8.55
N ARG A 118 -6.34 7.48 -8.03
CA ARG A 118 -6.96 7.13 -6.74
C ARG A 118 -7.59 5.74 -6.77
N ASP A 119 -8.32 5.41 -7.83
CA ASP A 119 -8.99 4.13 -7.99
C ASP A 119 -7.94 3.00 -8.05
N LEU A 120 -6.85 3.21 -8.79
CA LEU A 120 -5.72 2.29 -8.86
C LEU A 120 -5.03 2.09 -7.50
N PHE A 121 -4.81 3.17 -6.74
CA PHE A 121 -4.30 3.07 -5.37
C PHE A 121 -5.24 2.28 -4.47
N THR A 122 -6.53 2.53 -4.58
CA THR A 122 -7.57 1.83 -3.82
C THR A 122 -7.55 0.34 -4.14
N GLU A 123 -7.54 -0.03 -5.43
CA GLU A 123 -7.46 -1.42 -5.89
C GLU A 123 -6.19 -2.14 -5.40
N TYR A 124 -5.04 -1.49 -5.51
CA TYR A 124 -3.75 -2.13 -5.22
C TYR A 124 -3.40 -2.19 -3.74
N PHE A 125 -3.83 -1.18 -2.98
CA PHE A 125 -3.39 -1.04 -1.58
C PHE A 125 -4.52 -1.11 -0.57
N THR A 126 -5.65 -0.45 -0.80
CA THR A 126 -6.72 -0.37 0.19
C THR A 126 -7.54 -1.66 0.24
N VAL A 127 -8.01 -2.14 -0.92
CA VAL A 127 -8.89 -3.31 -1.00
C VAL A 127 -8.24 -4.58 -0.45
N PRO A 128 -7.00 -4.97 -0.83
CA PRO A 128 -6.39 -6.18 -0.30
C PRO A 128 -6.13 -6.14 1.21
N ARG A 129 -5.72 -4.98 1.73
CA ARG A 129 -5.49 -4.79 3.17
C ARG A 129 -6.78 -4.83 3.97
N ARG A 130 -7.84 -4.21 3.44
CA ARG A 130 -9.17 -4.27 4.02
C ARG A 130 -9.67 -5.70 4.08
N ALA A 131 -9.57 -6.47 2.99
CA ALA A 131 -9.99 -7.87 2.94
C ALA A 131 -9.24 -8.72 3.97
N ARG A 132 -7.93 -8.50 4.15
CA ARG A 132 -7.15 -9.19 5.18
C ARG A 132 -7.65 -8.84 6.59
N LEU A 133 -7.93 -7.58 6.86
CA LEU A 133 -8.46 -7.13 8.15
C LEU A 133 -9.86 -7.70 8.42
N GLU A 134 -10.73 -7.71 7.41
CA GLU A 134 -12.06 -8.35 7.50
C GLU A 134 -11.96 -9.84 7.84
N ALA A 135 -11.00 -10.55 7.24
CA ALA A 135 -10.77 -11.96 7.56
C ALA A 135 -10.30 -12.17 9.01
N ILE A 136 -9.43 -11.30 9.53
CA ILE A 136 -8.99 -11.32 10.94
C ILE A 136 -10.20 -11.14 11.87
N LEU A 137 -11.00 -10.10 11.63
CA LEU A 137 -12.16 -9.81 12.47
C LEU A 137 -13.23 -10.91 12.38
N ALA A 138 -13.49 -11.45 11.19
CA ALA A 138 -14.42 -12.55 10.99
C ALA A 138 -13.98 -13.83 11.74
N ALA A 139 -12.68 -14.13 11.76
CA ALA A 139 -12.14 -15.25 12.51
C ALA A 139 -12.31 -15.05 14.03
N ALA A 140 -12.08 -13.84 14.54
CA ALA A 140 -12.27 -13.50 15.94
C ALA A 140 -13.75 -13.58 16.37
N VAL A 141 -14.68 -13.15 15.51
CA VAL A 141 -16.13 -13.36 15.73
C VAL A 141 -16.47 -14.86 15.79
N GLY A 142 -15.88 -15.66 14.88
CA GLY A 142 -16.10 -17.12 14.87
C GLY A 142 -15.57 -17.84 16.13
N ARG A 143 -14.61 -17.24 16.83
CA ARG A 143 -14.06 -17.72 18.12
C ARG A 143 -14.74 -17.09 19.34
N GLU A 144 -15.74 -16.23 19.13
CA GLU A 144 -16.47 -15.51 20.18
C GLU A 144 -15.58 -14.52 20.99
N GLU A 145 -14.44 -14.08 20.42
CA GLU A 145 -13.55 -13.10 21.06
C GLU A 145 -14.12 -11.68 20.96
N ILE A 146 -14.89 -11.38 19.92
CA ILE A 146 -15.57 -10.11 19.71
C ILE A 146 -16.97 -10.31 19.15
N VAL A 147 -17.82 -9.29 19.34
CA VAL A 147 -19.17 -9.28 18.76
C VAL A 147 -19.10 -8.83 17.29
N ARG A 148 -19.86 -9.50 16.41
CA ARG A 148 -19.97 -9.13 15.00
C ARG A 148 -20.42 -7.66 14.87
N ASP A 149 -19.76 -6.92 13.97
CA ASP A 149 -20.04 -5.50 13.67
C ASP A 149 -20.03 -4.57 14.90
N ALA A 150 -19.30 -4.97 15.96
CA ALA A 150 -19.12 -4.13 17.15
C ALA A 150 -18.51 -2.77 16.77
N VAL A 151 -17.51 -2.79 15.88
CA VAL A 151 -16.86 -1.61 15.32
C VAL A 151 -16.74 -1.79 13.80
N PRO A 152 -17.06 -0.77 12.97
CA PRO A 152 -16.87 -0.84 11.53
C PRO A 152 -15.41 -1.15 11.17
N VAL A 153 -15.18 -2.02 10.20
CA VAL A 153 -13.82 -2.39 9.74
C VAL A 153 -13.00 -1.18 9.31
N ASP A 154 -13.65 -0.18 8.72
CA ASP A 154 -12.98 1.06 8.31
C ASP A 154 -12.47 1.87 9.50
N THR A 155 -13.20 1.87 10.63
CA THR A 155 -12.73 2.49 11.88
C THR A 155 -11.51 1.76 12.44
N VAL A 156 -11.55 0.43 12.44
CA VAL A 156 -10.39 -0.39 12.88
C VAL A 156 -9.18 -0.10 11.99
N ARG A 157 -9.38 -0.08 10.66
CA ARG A 157 -8.31 0.27 9.71
C ARG A 157 -7.74 1.66 9.97
N ASP A 158 -8.59 2.64 10.15
CA ASP A 158 -8.17 4.04 10.34
C ASP A 158 -7.37 4.21 11.64
N LEU A 159 -7.72 3.49 12.70
CA LEU A 159 -6.94 3.47 13.95
C LEU A 159 -5.58 2.79 13.81
N LEU A 160 -5.48 1.74 13.01
CA LEU A 160 -4.22 1.05 12.75
C LEU A 160 -3.33 1.84 11.79
N MET A 161 -3.89 2.34 10.68
CA MET A 161 -3.12 2.98 9.61
C MET A 161 -2.86 4.46 9.84
N GLY A 162 -3.78 5.18 10.46
CA GLY A 162 -3.68 6.62 10.70
C GLY A 162 -2.36 7.05 11.36
N PRO A 163 -1.94 6.44 12.46
CA PRO A 163 -0.67 6.78 13.11
C PRO A 163 0.57 6.49 12.25
N ILE A 164 0.55 5.43 11.42
CA ILE A 164 1.64 5.14 10.46
C ILE A 164 1.70 6.26 9.42
N LEU A 165 0.58 6.56 8.77
CA LEU A 165 0.49 7.59 7.73
C LEU A 165 0.84 8.98 8.26
N ALA A 166 0.38 9.33 9.47
CA ALA A 166 0.72 10.59 10.11
C ALA A 166 2.24 10.74 10.30
N ARG A 167 2.92 9.70 10.81
CA ARG A 167 4.38 9.72 11.01
C ARG A 167 5.17 9.67 9.70
N LEU A 168 4.59 9.12 8.65
CA LEU A 168 5.22 9.02 7.34
C LEU A 168 5.14 10.33 6.56
N VAL A 169 3.99 11.01 6.62
CA VAL A 169 3.72 12.22 5.81
C VAL A 169 4.06 13.52 6.56
N LEU A 170 3.89 13.53 7.87
CA LEU A 170 4.16 14.70 8.70
C LEU A 170 5.55 14.60 9.37
N PRO A 171 6.28 15.72 9.54
CA PRO A 171 7.60 15.72 10.16
C PRO A 171 7.52 15.63 11.69
N LEU A 172 6.85 14.60 12.22
CA LEU A 172 6.58 14.45 13.66
C LEU A 172 7.78 13.90 14.47
N GLY A 173 8.80 13.37 13.77
CA GLY A 173 10.02 12.85 14.41
C GLY A 173 9.84 11.56 15.23
N ALA A 174 8.61 11.05 15.39
CA ALA A 174 8.36 9.84 16.13
C ALA A 174 8.61 8.59 15.25
N PRO A 175 9.27 7.54 15.77
CA PRO A 175 9.62 6.36 14.97
C PRO A 175 8.38 5.54 14.58
N ILE A 176 8.43 4.93 13.40
CA ILE A 176 7.48 3.89 12.95
C ILE A 176 8.12 2.55 13.31
N ASP A 177 7.77 1.99 14.45
CA ASP A 177 8.42 0.85 15.07
C ASP A 177 7.43 -0.13 15.71
N ASP A 178 7.95 -1.19 16.35
CA ASP A 178 7.15 -2.19 17.02
C ASP A 178 6.38 -1.65 18.26
N ALA A 179 6.84 -0.57 18.88
CA ALA A 179 6.08 0.09 19.94
C ALA A 179 4.81 0.74 19.38
N LEU A 180 4.88 1.34 18.19
CA LEU A 180 3.71 1.84 17.49
C LEU A 180 2.73 0.70 17.19
N ALA A 181 3.24 -0.46 16.70
CA ALA A 181 2.38 -1.62 16.43
C ALA A 181 1.61 -2.07 17.67
N ARG A 182 2.32 -2.27 18.78
CA ARG A 182 1.70 -2.70 20.04
C ARG A 182 0.66 -1.71 20.55
N ASN A 183 0.96 -0.41 20.52
CA ASN A 183 0.09 0.62 21.07
C ASN A 183 -1.19 0.80 20.23
N THR A 184 -1.09 0.77 18.90
CA THR A 184 -2.26 0.87 18.02
C THR A 184 -3.15 -0.38 18.11
N VAL A 185 -2.54 -1.57 18.17
CA VAL A 185 -3.28 -2.82 18.35
C VAL A 185 -3.95 -2.87 19.72
N LEU A 186 -3.26 -2.46 20.80
CA LEU A 186 -3.87 -2.39 22.13
C LEU A 186 -5.11 -1.49 22.11
N ALA A 187 -5.03 -0.30 21.54
CA ALA A 187 -6.17 0.63 21.45
C ALA A 187 -7.34 0.03 20.65
N VAL A 188 -7.05 -0.70 19.57
CA VAL A 188 -8.08 -1.37 18.77
C VAL A 188 -8.71 -2.52 19.55
N CYS A 189 -7.94 -3.38 20.24
CA CYS A 189 -8.49 -4.45 21.07
C CYS A 189 -9.40 -3.89 22.16
N GLU A 190 -8.99 -2.89 22.90
CA GLU A 190 -9.81 -2.21 23.91
C GLU A 190 -11.14 -1.69 23.35
N LEU A 191 -11.11 -1.12 22.12
CA LEU A 191 -12.31 -0.65 21.45
C LEU A 191 -13.25 -1.80 21.03
N LEU A 192 -12.69 -2.91 20.56
CA LEU A 192 -13.46 -4.08 20.13
C LEU A 192 -14.07 -4.86 21.30
N GLU A 193 -13.43 -4.85 22.46
CA GLU A 193 -13.85 -5.52 23.71
C GLU A 193 -14.80 -4.65 24.55
N ALA A 194 -14.88 -3.33 24.26
CA ALA A 194 -15.71 -2.40 25.04
C ALA A 194 -17.20 -2.78 24.96
N PRO A 195 -17.91 -2.88 26.10
CA PRO A 195 -19.36 -3.12 26.10
C PRO A 195 -20.08 -1.99 25.34
N ARG A 196 -21.07 -2.34 24.50
CA ARG A 196 -21.87 -1.34 23.81
C ARG A 196 -22.62 -0.47 24.82
N GLU A 197 -22.67 0.85 24.59
CA GLU A 197 -23.47 1.77 25.43
C GLU A 197 -24.97 1.41 25.45
N ALA A 198 -25.45 0.63 24.48
CA ALA A 198 -26.83 0.16 24.39
C ALA A 198 -27.25 -0.82 25.51
N ASP A 199 -26.29 -1.48 26.20
CA ASP A 199 -26.60 -2.39 27.31
C ASP A 199 -26.69 -1.68 28.69
N ARG A 200 -26.58 -0.36 28.72
CA ARG A 200 -26.68 0.47 29.94
C ARG A 200 -28.03 1.19 30.09
N GLY A 201 -29.05 0.77 29.33
CA GLY A 201 -30.41 1.33 29.41
C GLY A 201 -31.36 0.48 30.25
#